data_376198768a5bf91610faa8a9555b3d25
#
_entry.id   376198768a5bf91610faa8a9555b3d25
#
_cell.length_a   1.000
_cell.length_b   1.000
_cell.length_c   1.000
_cell.angle_alpha   90.00
_cell.angle_beta   90.00
_cell.angle_gamma   90.00
#
_symmetry.space_group_name_H-M   'P 1'
#
loop_
_entity.id
_entity.type
_entity.pdbx_description
1 polymer ?
#
loop_
_entity_poly.entity_id
_entity_poly.type
_entity_poly.pdbx_seq_one_letter_code
_entity_poly.pdbx_strand_id
1 'polypeptide(L)'
;MTIAKADFIGGLAKGLAVLESFDTERQRLNVSLAASRAGLSRAAARRQLLTLAHLGYLDSDGTHYWLSARVLRFSGSYLASARLPRLLQPTLNRLAAQTGEWFSGVVLDEREVVIVARSGFCEAASVTEPRPLLRAYGLHLGARLPAHATSTGRVLLAALEPAALDEWIAAQPLPRLTSRTTTDADAFRALLASVRVDDFCLASEEHEVGVVALAVPLRNMAGHTVAAFNIVSSPARLQRAAARRTLLGLLAEAASEIRGSL
;
A
#
# COMPACT_ATOMS: atom_id res chain seq x y z
N MET A 1 -2.93 -14.04 -15.20
CA MET A 1 -3.40 -15.42 -15.52
C MET A 1 -4.82 -15.32 -16.07
N THR A 2 -5.06 -15.76 -17.30
CA THR A 2 -6.39 -15.72 -17.91
C THR A 2 -7.11 -17.03 -17.58
N ILE A 3 -8.31 -16.95 -16.98
CA ILE A 3 -9.13 -18.12 -16.64
C ILE A 3 -10.21 -18.32 -17.72
N ALA A 4 -10.53 -19.59 -18.06
CA ALA A 4 -11.61 -19.89 -18.97
C ALA A 4 -12.98 -19.48 -18.36
N LYS A 5 -13.90 -19.01 -19.22
CA LYS A 5 -15.22 -18.53 -18.75
C LYS A 5 -16.01 -19.60 -17.98
N ALA A 6 -15.82 -20.87 -18.33
CA ALA A 6 -16.47 -22.00 -17.65
C ALA A 6 -15.97 -22.21 -16.20
N ASP A 7 -14.71 -21.83 -15.92
CA ASP A 7 -14.09 -21.98 -14.61
C ASP A 7 -14.32 -20.76 -13.71
N PHE A 8 -14.84 -19.66 -14.27
CA PHE A 8 -15.07 -18.43 -13.52
C PHE A 8 -16.37 -18.46 -12.74
N ILE A 9 -16.27 -18.52 -11.41
CA ILE A 9 -17.42 -18.52 -10.50
C ILE A 9 -17.83 -17.09 -10.17
N GLY A 10 -18.75 -16.52 -10.96
CA GLY A 10 -19.22 -15.14 -10.79
C GLY A 10 -19.85 -14.85 -9.41
N GLY A 11 -20.39 -15.87 -8.71
CA GLY A 11 -20.88 -15.75 -7.35
C GLY A 11 -19.77 -15.42 -6.35
N LEU A 12 -18.63 -16.10 -6.47
CA LEU A 12 -17.45 -15.86 -5.62
C LEU A 12 -16.88 -14.45 -5.87
N ALA A 13 -16.69 -14.06 -7.13
CA ALA A 13 -16.21 -12.73 -7.49
C ALA A 13 -17.09 -11.62 -6.89
N LYS A 14 -18.43 -11.76 -6.97
CA LYS A 14 -19.36 -10.80 -6.37
C LYS A 14 -19.26 -10.76 -4.85
N GLY A 15 -19.05 -11.91 -4.20
CA GLY A 15 -18.87 -11.99 -2.74
C GLY A 15 -17.61 -11.26 -2.28
N LEU A 16 -16.49 -11.45 -2.99
CA LEU A 16 -15.24 -10.74 -2.73
C LEU A 16 -15.39 -9.23 -2.96
N ALA A 17 -15.99 -8.81 -4.07
CA ALA A 17 -16.25 -7.39 -4.34
C ALA A 17 -17.10 -6.72 -3.25
N VAL A 18 -18.03 -7.44 -2.62
CA VAL A 18 -18.79 -6.93 -1.47
C VAL A 18 -17.90 -6.81 -0.24
N LEU A 19 -17.02 -7.78 0.07
CA LEU A 19 -16.08 -7.67 1.19
C LEU A 19 -15.10 -6.49 1.00
N GLU A 20 -14.61 -6.29 -0.21
CA GLU A 20 -13.70 -5.20 -0.58
C GLU A 20 -14.38 -3.82 -0.61
N SER A 21 -15.71 -3.77 -0.57
CA SER A 21 -16.47 -2.51 -0.54
C SER A 21 -16.45 -1.82 0.83
N PHE A 22 -16.01 -2.49 1.89
CA PHE A 22 -15.81 -1.90 3.22
C PHE A 22 -14.41 -1.28 3.33
N ASP A 23 -14.32 -0.08 3.91
CA ASP A 23 -13.07 0.61 4.18
C ASP A 23 -13.12 1.39 5.50
N THR A 24 -12.06 2.12 5.81
CA THR A 24 -11.94 2.91 7.06
C THR A 24 -12.92 4.07 7.12
N GLU A 25 -13.36 4.61 5.98
CA GLU A 25 -14.33 5.71 5.93
C GLU A 25 -15.78 5.20 6.00
N ARG A 26 -16.02 4.00 5.51
CA ARG A 26 -17.34 3.39 5.36
C ARG A 26 -17.37 2.01 6.01
N GLN A 27 -17.29 1.99 7.32
CA GLN A 27 -17.29 0.77 8.11
C GLN A 27 -18.64 0.06 8.15
N ARG A 28 -19.76 0.79 7.96
CA ARG A 28 -21.13 0.27 7.95
C ARG A 28 -21.82 0.57 6.64
N LEU A 29 -22.26 -0.46 5.93
CA LEU A 29 -22.93 -0.34 4.64
C LEU A 29 -24.35 -0.91 4.72
N ASN A 30 -25.31 -0.20 4.12
CA ASN A 30 -26.60 -0.78 3.77
C ASN A 30 -26.51 -1.43 2.37
N VAL A 31 -27.57 -2.16 1.99
CA VAL A 31 -27.63 -2.87 0.69
C VAL A 31 -27.38 -1.94 -0.50
N SER A 32 -27.91 -0.71 -0.48
CA SER A 32 -27.79 0.21 -1.61
C SER A 32 -26.36 0.70 -1.78
N LEU A 33 -25.70 1.05 -0.67
CA LEU A 33 -24.34 1.53 -0.67
C LEU A 33 -23.35 0.41 -1.03
N ALA A 34 -23.54 -0.80 -0.49
CA ALA A 34 -22.74 -1.97 -0.87
C ALA A 34 -22.90 -2.30 -2.35
N ALA A 35 -24.11 -2.23 -2.90
CA ALA A 35 -24.37 -2.45 -4.31
C ALA A 35 -23.62 -1.44 -5.20
N SER A 36 -23.71 -0.15 -4.86
CA SER A 36 -23.02 0.91 -5.61
C SER A 36 -21.50 0.74 -5.59
N ARG A 37 -20.92 0.45 -4.42
CA ARG A 37 -19.46 0.31 -4.24
C ARG A 37 -18.92 -0.97 -4.90
N ALA A 38 -19.66 -2.08 -4.83
CA ALA A 38 -19.26 -3.34 -5.44
C ALA A 38 -19.61 -3.45 -6.94
N GLY A 39 -20.21 -2.42 -7.55
CA GLY A 39 -20.64 -2.47 -8.96
C GLY A 39 -21.73 -3.50 -9.23
N LEU A 40 -22.61 -3.77 -8.26
CA LEU A 40 -23.64 -4.82 -8.34
C LEU A 40 -25.05 -4.24 -8.34
N SER A 41 -26.02 -5.03 -8.84
CA SER A 41 -27.44 -4.73 -8.57
C SER A 41 -27.76 -4.89 -7.08
N ARG A 42 -28.75 -4.13 -6.57
CA ARG A 42 -29.21 -4.23 -5.17
C ARG A 42 -29.59 -5.66 -4.77
N ALA A 43 -30.25 -6.39 -5.67
CA ALA A 43 -30.63 -7.77 -5.43
C ALA A 43 -29.41 -8.71 -5.29
N ALA A 44 -28.39 -8.51 -6.15
CA ALA A 44 -27.16 -9.28 -6.07
C ALA A 44 -26.39 -8.94 -4.79
N ALA A 45 -26.18 -7.66 -4.51
CA ALA A 45 -25.49 -7.23 -3.28
C ALA A 45 -26.18 -7.74 -2.01
N ARG A 46 -27.54 -7.66 -1.93
CA ARG A 46 -28.29 -8.19 -0.81
C ARG A 46 -28.04 -9.68 -0.58
N ARG A 47 -28.03 -10.48 -1.65
CA ARG A 47 -27.76 -11.93 -1.56
C ARG A 47 -26.34 -12.21 -1.04
N GLN A 48 -25.35 -11.46 -1.51
CA GLN A 48 -23.97 -11.61 -1.02
C GLN A 48 -23.84 -11.19 0.45
N LEU A 49 -24.42 -10.05 0.85
CA LEU A 49 -24.41 -9.57 2.23
C LEU A 49 -25.04 -10.59 3.20
N LEU A 50 -26.21 -11.15 2.85
CA LEU A 50 -26.86 -12.19 3.66
C LEU A 50 -26.02 -13.47 3.76
N THR A 51 -25.41 -13.89 2.64
CA THR A 51 -24.54 -15.08 2.61
C THR A 51 -23.30 -14.85 3.48
N LEU A 52 -22.63 -13.71 3.34
CA LEU A 52 -21.44 -13.37 4.11
C LEU A 52 -21.76 -13.22 5.62
N ALA A 53 -22.93 -12.67 5.96
CA ALA A 53 -23.39 -12.60 7.34
C ALA A 53 -23.70 -14.00 7.90
N HIS A 54 -24.38 -14.85 7.13
CA HIS A 54 -24.64 -16.25 7.52
C HIS A 54 -23.33 -17.03 7.74
N LEU A 55 -22.31 -16.79 6.90
CA LEU A 55 -20.99 -17.39 7.04
C LEU A 55 -20.16 -16.75 8.17
N GLY A 56 -20.62 -15.67 8.79
CA GLY A 56 -19.99 -14.98 9.90
C GLY A 56 -18.84 -14.05 9.50
N TYR A 57 -18.68 -13.69 8.22
CA TYR A 57 -17.72 -12.68 7.76
C TYR A 57 -18.22 -11.25 7.95
N LEU A 58 -19.52 -11.07 8.01
CA LEU A 58 -20.18 -9.81 8.33
C LEU A 58 -21.06 -9.98 9.57
N ASP A 59 -21.11 -8.91 10.38
CA ASP A 59 -22.14 -8.71 11.38
C ASP A 59 -23.21 -7.77 10.83
N SER A 60 -24.43 -7.77 11.41
CA SER A 60 -25.54 -6.94 10.95
C SER A 60 -26.49 -6.60 12.09
N ASP A 61 -27.09 -5.40 12.01
CA ASP A 61 -28.22 -4.95 12.84
C ASP A 61 -29.57 -5.13 12.11
N GLY A 62 -29.59 -5.84 10.97
CA GLY A 62 -30.76 -6.01 10.10
C GLY A 62 -30.86 -4.98 8.98
N THR A 63 -30.26 -3.82 9.10
CA THR A 63 -30.26 -2.73 8.11
C THR A 63 -28.88 -2.47 7.54
N HIS A 64 -27.87 -2.50 8.39
CA HIS A 64 -26.48 -2.28 8.05
C HIS A 64 -25.66 -3.52 8.29
N TYR A 65 -24.56 -3.61 7.56
CA TYR A 65 -23.59 -4.70 7.64
C TYR A 65 -22.20 -4.10 7.88
N TRP A 66 -21.32 -4.82 8.61
CA TRP A 66 -19.92 -4.46 8.84
C TRP A 66 -19.06 -5.71 8.92
N LEU A 67 -17.75 -5.56 8.71
CA LEU A 67 -16.81 -6.68 8.77
C LEU A 67 -16.75 -7.24 10.21
N SER A 68 -16.87 -8.54 10.35
CA SER A 68 -16.61 -9.25 11.61
C SER A 68 -15.10 -9.53 11.77
N ALA A 69 -14.65 -9.85 12.97
CA ALA A 69 -13.27 -10.26 13.25
C ALA A 69 -12.84 -11.52 12.44
N ARG A 70 -13.79 -12.26 11.87
CA ARG A 70 -13.50 -13.45 11.07
C ARG A 70 -12.68 -13.17 9.81
N VAL A 71 -12.76 -11.95 9.24
CA VAL A 71 -11.96 -11.55 8.07
C VAL A 71 -10.46 -11.53 8.38
N LEU A 72 -10.07 -11.33 9.64
CA LEU A 72 -8.67 -11.35 10.07
C LEU A 72 -7.99 -12.73 9.89
N ARG A 73 -8.77 -13.81 9.69
CA ARG A 73 -8.21 -15.13 9.40
C ARG A 73 -7.37 -15.13 8.13
N PHE A 74 -7.78 -14.37 7.11
CA PHE A 74 -7.03 -14.28 5.85
C PHE A 74 -5.73 -13.48 6.04
N SER A 75 -5.82 -12.29 6.64
CA SER A 75 -4.63 -11.48 6.89
C SER A 75 -3.68 -12.15 7.88
N GLY A 76 -4.20 -12.79 8.94
CA GLY A 76 -3.40 -13.55 9.89
C GLY A 76 -2.65 -14.71 9.23
N SER A 77 -3.33 -15.50 8.38
CA SER A 77 -2.69 -16.58 7.63
C SER A 77 -1.61 -16.05 6.67
N TYR A 78 -1.89 -14.95 5.96
CA TYR A 78 -0.92 -14.32 5.08
C TYR A 78 0.30 -13.84 5.86
N LEU A 79 0.14 -13.05 6.91
CA LEU A 79 1.25 -12.49 7.69
C LEU A 79 2.08 -13.58 8.38
N ALA A 80 1.45 -14.67 8.82
CA ALA A 80 2.14 -15.79 9.46
C ALA A 80 2.92 -16.67 8.46
N SER A 81 2.46 -16.80 7.22
CA SER A 81 3.02 -17.72 6.22
C SER A 81 3.85 -17.01 5.14
N ALA A 82 3.55 -15.76 4.82
CA ALA A 82 4.24 -15.04 3.76
C ALA A 82 5.72 -14.82 4.13
N ARG A 83 6.60 -15.25 3.21
CA ARG A 83 8.06 -15.14 3.40
C ARG A 83 8.52 -13.68 3.47
N LEU A 84 8.00 -12.83 2.60
CA LEU A 84 8.43 -11.44 2.46
C LEU A 84 8.25 -10.62 3.76
N PRO A 85 7.06 -10.52 4.39
CA PRO A 85 6.90 -9.78 5.64
C PRO A 85 7.83 -10.26 6.75
N ARG A 86 7.99 -11.58 6.90
CA ARG A 86 8.87 -12.19 7.93
C ARG A 86 10.34 -11.84 7.70
N LEU A 87 10.77 -11.78 6.45
CA LEU A 87 12.13 -11.44 6.07
C LEU A 87 12.43 -9.94 6.33
N LEU A 88 11.46 -9.06 6.03
CA LEU A 88 11.65 -7.62 6.14
C LEU A 88 11.62 -7.11 7.58
N GLN A 89 10.81 -7.73 8.45
CA GLN A 89 10.51 -7.24 9.79
C GLN A 89 11.74 -6.96 10.67
N PRO A 90 12.76 -7.86 10.78
CA PRO A 90 13.95 -7.60 11.58
C PRO A 90 14.73 -6.37 11.12
N THR A 91 14.89 -6.21 9.80
CA THR A 91 15.60 -5.08 9.19
C THR A 91 14.86 -3.76 9.45
N LEU A 92 13.54 -3.74 9.27
CA LEU A 92 12.72 -2.55 9.57
C LEU A 92 12.82 -2.13 11.03
N ASN A 93 12.79 -3.09 11.96
CA ASN A 93 12.91 -2.81 13.40
C ASN A 93 14.31 -2.27 13.75
N ARG A 94 15.36 -2.82 13.13
CA ARG A 94 16.75 -2.33 13.31
C ARG A 94 16.89 -0.89 12.82
N LEU A 95 16.40 -0.58 11.63
CA LEU A 95 16.42 0.78 11.07
C LEU A 95 15.65 1.77 11.94
N ALA A 96 14.50 1.38 12.45
CA ALA A 96 13.70 2.21 13.35
C ALA A 96 14.42 2.47 14.67
N ALA A 97 15.05 1.47 15.26
CA ALA A 97 15.84 1.62 16.49
C ALA A 97 17.04 2.56 16.30
N GLN A 98 17.71 2.51 15.13
CA GLN A 98 18.86 3.35 14.81
C GLN A 98 18.49 4.81 14.55
N THR A 99 17.34 5.09 14.00
CA THR A 99 16.99 6.43 13.47
C THR A 99 15.85 7.12 14.20
N GLY A 100 15.04 6.36 14.94
CA GLY A 100 13.77 6.84 15.52
C GLY A 100 12.71 7.13 14.47
N GLU A 101 12.85 6.65 13.22
CA GLU A 101 11.92 6.86 12.13
C GLU A 101 11.05 5.62 11.85
N TRP A 102 10.00 5.83 11.05
CA TRP A 102 9.09 4.76 10.64
C TRP A 102 9.49 4.21 9.27
N PHE A 103 9.68 2.91 9.22
CA PHE A 103 10.00 2.18 8.00
C PHE A 103 8.90 1.19 7.65
N SER A 104 8.68 0.98 6.36
CA SER A 104 7.73 -0.01 5.88
C SER A 104 8.29 -0.77 4.68
N GLY A 105 7.87 -2.03 4.54
CA GLY A 105 8.01 -2.83 3.35
C GLY A 105 6.67 -2.89 2.62
N VAL A 106 6.68 -2.62 1.31
CA VAL A 106 5.47 -2.34 0.53
C VAL A 106 5.53 -3.10 -0.79
N VAL A 107 4.40 -3.64 -1.23
CA VAL A 107 4.24 -4.31 -2.53
C VAL A 107 3.22 -3.58 -3.39
N LEU A 108 3.33 -3.74 -4.72
CA LEU A 108 2.35 -3.22 -5.67
C LEU A 108 1.19 -4.23 -5.79
N ASP A 109 -0.02 -3.74 -5.73
CA ASP A 109 -1.24 -4.49 -5.98
C ASP A 109 -2.17 -3.65 -6.86
N GLU A 110 -2.21 -3.97 -8.15
CA GLU A 110 -2.94 -3.24 -9.17
C GLU A 110 -2.61 -1.74 -9.23
N ARG A 111 -3.50 -0.91 -8.70
CA ARG A 111 -3.38 0.57 -8.72
C ARG A 111 -2.83 1.15 -7.41
N GLU A 112 -2.66 0.30 -6.42
CA GLU A 112 -2.29 0.69 -5.08
C GLU A 112 -1.03 -0.03 -4.61
N VAL A 113 -0.45 0.49 -3.56
CA VAL A 113 0.58 -0.20 -2.80
C VAL A 113 0.00 -0.68 -1.49
N VAL A 114 0.47 -1.84 -1.03
CA VAL A 114 0.03 -2.47 0.22
C VAL A 114 1.19 -2.57 1.18
N ILE A 115 1.01 -2.07 2.41
CA ILE A 115 2.01 -2.21 3.47
C ILE A 115 1.98 -3.65 3.99
N VAL A 116 3.02 -4.43 3.72
CA VAL A 116 3.12 -5.84 4.13
C VAL A 116 4.03 -6.07 5.34
N ALA A 117 4.93 -5.12 5.63
CA ALA A 117 5.75 -5.12 6.83
C ALA A 117 5.96 -3.69 7.31
N ARG A 118 6.08 -3.48 8.62
CA ARG A 118 6.28 -2.17 9.22
C ARG A 118 7.06 -2.27 10.51
N SER A 119 7.97 -1.30 10.75
CA SER A 119 8.68 -1.23 12.02
C SER A 119 7.72 -1.04 13.19
N GLY A 120 8.02 -1.68 14.31
CA GLY A 120 7.30 -1.48 15.57
C GLY A 120 7.47 -0.06 16.11
N PHE A 121 6.66 0.27 17.11
CA PHE A 121 6.78 1.53 17.83
C PHE A 121 8.12 1.55 18.57
N CYS A 122 9.00 2.50 18.26
CA CYS A 122 10.19 2.73 19.06
C CYS A 122 9.87 3.80 20.13
N GLU A 123 9.77 3.40 21.39
CA GLU A 123 9.55 4.31 22.54
C GLU A 123 10.68 5.34 22.70
N ALA A 124 11.85 5.08 22.11
CA ALA A 124 13.02 5.96 22.17
C ALA A 124 12.92 7.22 21.30
N ALA A 125 11.90 7.36 20.45
CA ALA A 125 11.65 8.61 19.75
C ALA A 125 11.09 9.63 20.76
N SER A 126 11.98 10.54 21.21
CA SER A 126 11.71 11.61 22.16
C SER A 126 10.30 12.20 22.03
N VAL A 127 9.61 12.27 23.16
CA VAL A 127 8.25 12.77 23.38
C VAL A 127 8.08 14.26 23.00
N THR A 128 9.13 14.92 22.50
CA THR A 128 9.20 16.37 22.33
C THR A 128 8.53 16.93 21.08
N GLU A 129 8.18 16.10 20.09
CA GLU A 129 7.34 16.59 18.99
C GLU A 129 6.13 15.66 18.82
N PRO A 130 4.89 16.20 18.93
CA PRO A 130 3.73 15.44 18.53
C PRO A 130 3.86 15.15 17.03
N ARG A 131 3.92 13.85 16.66
CA ARG A 131 3.86 13.40 15.27
C ARG A 131 2.40 13.03 14.92
N PRO A 132 1.49 14.03 14.81
CA PRO A 132 0.07 13.76 14.62
C PRO A 132 -0.21 13.12 13.25
N LEU A 133 0.64 13.43 12.26
CA LEU A 133 0.45 13.04 10.87
C LEU A 133 0.47 11.50 10.68
N LEU A 134 1.45 10.79 11.22
CA LEU A 134 1.57 9.34 11.05
C LEU A 134 0.48 8.53 11.79
N ARG A 135 -0.22 9.13 12.76
CA ARG A 135 -1.39 8.51 13.40
C ARG A 135 -2.67 8.75 12.61
N ALA A 136 -2.77 9.88 11.91
CA ALA A 136 -3.95 10.23 11.12
C ALA A 136 -4.10 9.38 9.85
N TYR A 137 -3.01 8.86 9.30
CA TYR A 137 -3.01 8.16 8.00
C TYR A 137 -3.42 6.69 8.05
N GLY A 138 -3.77 6.13 9.18
CA GLY A 138 -4.14 4.72 9.23
C GLY A 138 -3.07 3.78 8.65
N LEU A 139 -1.78 4.18 8.67
CA LEU A 139 -0.67 3.38 8.17
C LEU A 139 -0.48 2.15 9.07
N HIS A 140 -1.21 1.10 8.79
CA HIS A 140 -1.14 -0.20 9.45
C HIS A 140 -0.77 -1.28 8.43
N LEU A 141 -0.47 -2.49 8.90
CA LEU A 141 -0.32 -3.64 8.01
C LEU A 141 -1.61 -3.85 7.21
N GLY A 142 -1.48 -4.02 5.90
CA GLY A 142 -2.60 -4.09 4.98
C GLY A 142 -3.15 -2.73 4.52
N ALA A 143 -2.65 -1.59 5.03
CA ALA A 143 -3.05 -0.28 4.52
C ALA A 143 -2.69 -0.15 3.03
N ARG A 144 -3.60 0.44 2.28
CA ARG A 144 -3.52 0.63 0.82
C ARG A 144 -3.41 2.11 0.50
N LEU A 145 -2.54 2.45 -0.43
CA LEU A 145 -2.28 3.83 -0.85
C LEU A 145 -2.15 3.90 -2.38
N PRO A 146 -2.59 4.97 -3.04
CA PRO A 146 -2.44 5.13 -4.48
C PRO A 146 -0.98 5.07 -4.92
N ALA A 147 -0.65 4.16 -5.85
CA ALA A 147 0.73 3.93 -6.28
C ALA A 147 1.35 5.17 -6.96
N HIS A 148 0.58 5.92 -7.75
CA HIS A 148 1.10 7.09 -8.49
C HIS A 148 1.56 8.24 -7.58
N ALA A 149 0.97 8.38 -6.38
CA ALA A 149 1.22 9.50 -5.47
C ALA A 149 2.15 9.15 -4.30
N THR A 150 2.71 7.93 -4.26
CA THR A 150 3.59 7.46 -3.18
C THR A 150 5.00 7.17 -3.70
N SER A 151 6.02 7.38 -2.86
CA SER A 151 7.41 7.05 -3.21
C SER A 151 7.60 5.57 -3.51
N THR A 152 6.99 4.69 -2.72
CA THR A 152 7.02 3.23 -2.92
C THR A 152 6.33 2.80 -4.20
N GLY A 153 5.16 3.37 -4.49
CA GLY A 153 4.43 3.07 -5.72
C GLY A 153 5.22 3.47 -6.97
N ARG A 154 5.87 4.62 -6.94
CA ARG A 154 6.71 5.07 -8.06
C ARG A 154 7.95 4.20 -8.27
N VAL A 155 8.59 3.76 -7.21
CA VAL A 155 9.70 2.78 -7.29
C VAL A 155 9.23 1.46 -7.91
N LEU A 156 8.08 0.96 -7.50
CA LEU A 156 7.50 -0.29 -8.00
C LEU A 156 7.02 -0.16 -9.45
N LEU A 157 6.36 0.96 -9.80
CA LEU A 157 5.93 1.25 -11.17
C LEU A 157 7.12 1.48 -12.11
N ALA A 158 8.18 2.15 -11.65
CA ALA A 158 9.40 2.33 -12.41
C ALA A 158 10.10 1.00 -12.75
N ALA A 159 9.83 -0.05 -11.99
CA ALA A 159 10.38 -1.40 -12.22
C ALA A 159 9.56 -2.24 -13.20
N LEU A 160 8.37 -1.79 -13.61
CA LEU A 160 7.56 -2.50 -14.61
C LEU A 160 8.22 -2.43 -15.99
N GLU A 161 7.97 -3.46 -16.80
CA GLU A 161 8.30 -3.44 -18.24
C GLU A 161 7.56 -2.27 -18.92
N PRO A 162 8.17 -1.62 -19.94
CA PRO A 162 7.61 -0.43 -20.57
C PRO A 162 6.16 -0.59 -21.02
N ALA A 163 5.82 -1.70 -21.68
CA ALA A 163 4.46 -1.97 -22.14
C ALA A 163 3.46 -2.09 -20.98
N ALA A 164 3.83 -2.79 -19.91
CA ALA A 164 2.98 -2.94 -18.73
C ALA A 164 2.79 -1.59 -18.00
N LEU A 165 3.81 -0.74 -17.97
CA LEU A 165 3.70 0.60 -17.42
C LEU A 165 2.75 1.48 -18.24
N ASP A 166 2.85 1.43 -19.58
CA ASP A 166 1.97 2.18 -20.46
C ASP A 166 0.50 1.73 -20.32
N GLU A 167 0.24 0.42 -20.24
CA GLU A 167 -1.08 -0.13 -19.94
C GLU A 167 -1.58 0.36 -18.57
N TRP A 168 -0.71 0.35 -17.57
CA TRP A 168 -1.04 0.81 -16.23
C TRP A 168 -1.44 2.29 -16.21
N ILE A 169 -0.71 3.16 -16.91
CA ILE A 169 -1.00 4.59 -17.01
C ILE A 169 -2.29 4.83 -17.79
N ALA A 170 -2.51 4.10 -18.90
CA ALA A 170 -3.66 4.29 -19.78
C ALA A 170 -4.98 3.78 -19.17
N ALA A 171 -4.93 2.82 -18.25
CA ALA A 171 -6.12 2.16 -17.71
C ALA A 171 -7.07 3.09 -16.95
N GLN A 172 -6.55 4.12 -16.27
CA GLN A 172 -7.33 5.07 -15.48
C GLN A 172 -6.60 6.41 -15.32
N PRO A 173 -7.32 7.52 -15.13
CA PRO A 173 -6.71 8.81 -14.76
C PRO A 173 -5.92 8.70 -13.46
N LEU A 174 -4.91 9.56 -13.32
CA LEU A 174 -4.16 9.73 -12.08
C LEU A 174 -4.90 10.77 -11.20
N PRO A 175 -5.62 10.38 -10.15
CA PRO A 175 -6.42 11.30 -9.38
C PRO A 175 -5.55 12.33 -8.65
N ARG A 176 -6.03 13.56 -8.59
CA ARG A 176 -5.40 14.63 -7.82
C ARG A 176 -5.77 14.49 -6.35
N LEU A 177 -4.77 14.26 -5.50
CA LEU A 177 -4.95 14.14 -4.04
C LEU A 177 -4.55 15.44 -3.33
N THR A 178 -3.53 16.12 -3.85
CA THR A 178 -3.09 17.43 -3.39
C THR A 178 -2.81 18.34 -4.57
N SER A 179 -2.48 19.60 -4.32
CA SER A 179 -2.01 20.53 -5.36
C SER A 179 -0.68 20.11 -5.99
N ARG A 180 0.08 19.23 -5.33
CA ARG A 180 1.40 18.73 -5.78
C ARG A 180 1.34 17.38 -6.48
N THR A 181 0.20 16.70 -6.47
CA THR A 181 0.07 15.39 -7.12
C THR A 181 0.31 15.50 -8.63
N THR A 182 1.23 14.71 -9.14
CA THR A 182 1.47 14.56 -10.57
C THR A 182 0.30 13.80 -11.21
N THR A 183 -0.47 14.48 -12.09
CA THR A 183 -1.67 13.93 -12.73
C THR A 183 -1.55 13.83 -14.24
N ASP A 184 -0.57 14.50 -14.84
CA ASP A 184 -0.27 14.40 -16.26
C ASP A 184 0.50 13.11 -16.57
N ALA A 185 0.05 12.37 -17.58
CA ALA A 185 0.62 11.06 -17.91
C ALA A 185 2.07 11.14 -18.41
N ASP A 186 2.41 12.16 -19.20
CA ASP A 186 3.74 12.29 -19.77
C ASP A 186 4.74 12.80 -18.72
N ALA A 187 4.33 13.76 -17.88
CA ALA A 187 5.10 14.17 -16.71
C ALA A 187 5.33 12.99 -15.75
N PHE A 188 4.32 12.12 -15.57
CA PHE A 188 4.45 10.94 -14.73
C PHE A 188 5.43 9.91 -15.32
N ARG A 189 5.41 9.68 -16.65
CA ARG A 189 6.40 8.82 -17.33
C ARG A 189 7.82 9.36 -17.14
N ALA A 190 8.01 10.65 -17.35
CA ALA A 190 9.33 11.29 -17.18
C ALA A 190 9.83 11.16 -15.74
N LEU A 191 8.94 11.33 -14.75
CA LEU A 191 9.26 11.13 -13.34
C LEU A 191 9.68 9.67 -13.06
N LEU A 192 8.95 8.69 -13.58
CA LEU A 192 9.30 7.27 -13.38
C LEU A 192 10.61 6.90 -14.10
N ALA A 193 10.91 7.52 -15.24
CA ALA A 193 12.19 7.34 -15.90
C ALA A 193 13.36 7.85 -15.02
N SER A 194 13.21 8.99 -14.35
CA SER A 194 14.24 9.47 -13.42
C SER A 194 14.36 8.54 -12.19
N VAL A 195 13.23 8.07 -11.62
CA VAL A 195 13.25 7.08 -10.51
C VAL A 195 14.00 5.80 -10.90
N ARG A 196 13.86 5.35 -12.15
CA ARG A 196 14.58 4.16 -12.66
C ARG A 196 16.08 4.38 -12.73
N VAL A 197 16.52 5.58 -13.10
CA VAL A 197 17.96 5.95 -13.19
C VAL A 197 18.55 6.17 -11.80
N ASP A 198 17.84 6.92 -10.94
CA ASP A 198 18.30 7.31 -9.62
C ASP A 198 18.26 6.18 -8.60
N ASP A 199 17.47 5.14 -8.87
CA ASP A 199 17.22 3.97 -8.01
C ASP A 199 16.59 4.29 -6.66
N PHE A 200 15.93 5.44 -6.56
CA PHE A 200 15.11 5.83 -5.42
C PHE A 200 14.00 6.82 -5.84
N CYS A 201 13.02 7.03 -4.99
CA CYS A 201 12.01 8.06 -5.16
C CYS A 201 11.81 8.87 -3.88
N LEU A 202 11.83 10.20 -4.02
CA LEU A 202 11.37 11.14 -3.00
C LEU A 202 10.00 11.69 -3.44
N ALA A 203 8.93 11.35 -2.74
CA ALA A 203 7.61 11.94 -2.94
C ALA A 203 7.35 12.98 -1.85
N SER A 204 7.06 14.22 -2.25
CA SER A 204 6.88 15.34 -1.32
C SER A 204 5.47 15.90 -1.43
N GLU A 205 4.66 15.66 -0.40
CA GLU A 205 3.29 16.21 -0.26
C GLU A 205 2.34 15.88 -1.43
N GLU A 206 2.59 14.79 -2.14
CA GLU A 206 1.77 14.41 -3.30
C GLU A 206 0.58 13.53 -2.93
N HIS A 207 0.74 12.64 -1.96
CA HIS A 207 -0.37 11.89 -1.39
C HIS A 207 -1.14 12.76 -0.39
N GLU A 208 -0.41 13.49 0.45
CA GLU A 208 -0.99 14.36 1.47
C GLU A 208 -0.02 15.48 1.85
N VAL A 209 -0.59 16.67 2.13
CA VAL A 209 0.16 17.85 2.55
C VAL A 209 0.87 17.60 3.89
N GLY A 210 2.14 18.00 3.99
CA GLY A 210 2.96 17.80 5.17
C GLY A 210 3.62 16.42 5.27
N VAL A 211 3.45 15.55 4.28
CA VAL A 211 4.07 14.21 4.23
C VAL A 211 5.13 14.14 3.15
N VAL A 212 6.32 13.71 3.54
CA VAL A 212 7.42 13.41 2.63
C VAL A 212 7.87 11.97 2.86
N ALA A 213 8.04 11.22 1.79
CA ALA A 213 8.48 9.84 1.85
C ALA A 213 9.61 9.57 0.87
N LEU A 214 10.61 8.80 1.31
CA LEU A 214 11.73 8.34 0.51
C LEU A 214 11.65 6.82 0.39
N ALA A 215 11.81 6.27 -0.81
CA ALA A 215 11.74 4.84 -1.06
C ALA A 215 12.87 4.34 -1.96
N VAL A 216 13.27 3.09 -1.75
CA VAL A 216 14.21 2.33 -2.58
C VAL A 216 13.62 0.98 -2.98
N PRO A 217 14.00 0.40 -4.14
CA PRO A 217 13.53 -0.92 -4.54
C PRO A 217 14.19 -2.03 -3.74
N LEU A 218 13.43 -3.09 -3.48
CA LEU A 218 13.93 -4.37 -2.99
C LEU A 218 13.99 -5.36 -4.14
N ARG A 219 15.20 -5.80 -4.50
CA ARG A 219 15.44 -6.70 -5.62
C ARG A 219 15.90 -8.06 -5.15
N ASN A 220 15.37 -9.10 -5.78
CA ASN A 220 15.89 -10.45 -5.61
C ASN A 220 17.24 -10.65 -6.33
N MET A 221 17.81 -11.85 -6.24
CA MET A 221 19.09 -12.20 -6.88
C MET A 221 19.03 -12.13 -8.42
N ALA A 222 17.87 -12.32 -9.03
CA ALA A 222 17.66 -12.16 -10.48
C ALA A 222 17.56 -10.68 -10.92
N GLY A 223 17.59 -9.72 -9.97
CA GLY A 223 17.46 -8.29 -10.24
C GLY A 223 16.03 -7.78 -10.34
N HIS A 224 15.03 -8.63 -10.19
CA HIS A 224 13.63 -8.21 -10.23
C HIS A 224 13.25 -7.49 -8.94
N THR A 225 12.59 -6.33 -9.06
CA THR A 225 12.02 -5.61 -7.93
C THR A 225 10.78 -6.34 -7.44
N VAL A 226 10.83 -6.82 -6.21
CA VAL A 226 9.74 -7.62 -5.58
C VAL A 226 8.96 -6.83 -4.54
N ALA A 227 9.53 -5.76 -4.02
CA ALA A 227 8.94 -4.87 -3.04
C ALA A 227 9.68 -3.52 -3.04
N ALA A 228 9.27 -2.60 -2.18
CA ALA A 228 10.00 -1.37 -1.89
C ALA A 228 10.13 -1.17 -0.39
N PHE A 229 11.27 -0.62 0.06
CA PHE A 229 11.43 -0.06 1.39
C PHE A 229 11.15 1.44 1.36
N ASN A 230 10.48 1.95 2.39
CA ASN A 230 10.37 3.39 2.56
C ASN A 230 10.56 3.84 4.00
N ILE A 231 10.87 5.12 4.10
CA ILE A 231 10.75 5.94 5.30
C ILE A 231 9.76 7.06 5.03
N VAL A 232 8.90 7.33 6.01
CA VAL A 232 7.98 8.47 6.00
C VAL A 232 8.41 9.41 7.12
N SER A 233 8.58 10.69 6.79
CA SER A 233 9.04 11.70 7.75
C SER A 233 8.46 13.07 7.40
N SER A 234 8.78 14.09 8.23
CA SER A 234 8.35 15.45 8.00
C SER A 234 9.16 16.14 6.88
N PRO A 235 8.58 17.12 6.17
CA PRO A 235 9.30 17.93 5.20
C PRO A 235 10.57 18.56 5.79
N ALA A 236 10.50 19.08 7.01
CA ALA A 236 11.63 19.72 7.70
C ALA A 236 12.87 18.81 7.82
N ARG A 237 12.66 17.48 7.89
CA ARG A 237 13.74 16.50 8.01
C ARG A 237 14.25 16.01 6.67
N LEU A 238 13.38 15.56 5.77
CA LEU A 238 13.77 15.01 4.47
C LEU A 238 14.17 16.05 3.43
N GLN A 239 13.80 17.32 3.61
CA GLN A 239 14.28 18.41 2.77
C GLN A 239 15.75 18.78 3.06
N ARG A 240 16.28 18.45 4.25
CA ARG A 240 17.70 18.63 4.56
C ARG A 240 18.53 17.61 3.77
N ALA A 241 19.34 18.08 2.83
CA ALA A 241 20.12 17.23 1.92
C ALA A 241 21.02 16.22 2.65
N ALA A 242 21.63 16.60 3.78
CA ALA A 242 22.48 15.72 4.58
C ALA A 242 21.64 14.57 5.20
N ALA A 243 20.52 14.88 5.86
CA ALA A 243 19.65 13.87 6.48
C ALA A 243 19.06 12.91 5.40
N ARG A 244 18.65 13.45 4.25
CA ARG A 244 18.17 12.65 3.12
C ARG A 244 19.22 11.68 2.61
N ARG A 245 20.49 12.14 2.41
CA ARG A 245 21.59 11.26 1.96
C ARG A 245 21.86 10.14 2.96
N THR A 246 21.89 10.45 4.25
CA THR A 246 22.10 9.44 5.30
C THR A 246 20.97 8.39 5.32
N LEU A 247 19.71 8.83 5.25
CA LEU A 247 18.57 7.92 5.26
C LEU A 247 18.47 7.10 3.97
N LEU A 248 18.81 7.68 2.82
CA LEU A 248 18.91 6.96 1.54
C LEU A 248 20.00 5.88 1.60
N GLY A 249 21.18 6.20 2.15
CA GLY A 249 22.27 5.23 2.34
C GLY A 249 21.84 4.06 3.20
N LEU A 250 21.18 4.32 4.34
CA LEU A 250 20.66 3.27 5.23
C LEU A 250 19.61 2.37 4.56
N LEU A 251 18.70 2.96 3.78
CA LEU A 251 17.71 2.19 3.02
C LEU A 251 18.37 1.31 1.95
N ALA A 252 19.31 1.87 1.19
CA ALA A 252 19.99 1.16 0.11
C ALA A 252 20.88 0.02 0.64
N GLU A 253 21.59 0.25 1.75
CA GLU A 253 22.38 -0.77 2.44
C GLU A 253 21.48 -1.92 2.95
N ALA A 254 20.39 -1.59 3.64
CA ALA A 254 19.42 -2.56 4.13
C ALA A 254 18.78 -3.37 2.98
N ALA A 255 18.46 -2.73 1.85
CA ALA A 255 17.95 -3.41 0.66
C ALA A 255 18.97 -4.39 0.08
N SER A 256 20.26 -4.02 0.07
CA SER A 256 21.35 -4.87 -0.39
C SER A 256 21.58 -6.08 0.52
N GLU A 257 21.55 -5.89 1.85
CA GLU A 257 21.74 -6.95 2.84
C GLU A 257 20.73 -8.10 2.67
N ILE A 258 19.46 -7.78 2.44
CA ILE A 258 18.41 -8.80 2.35
C ILE A 258 18.24 -9.42 0.96
N ARG A 259 18.93 -8.88 -0.05
CA ARG A 259 18.79 -9.31 -1.46
C ARG A 259 18.98 -10.81 -1.64
N GLY A 260 19.97 -11.40 -0.98
CA GLY A 260 20.26 -12.83 -1.05
C GLY A 260 19.18 -13.74 -0.46
N SER A 261 18.27 -13.15 0.31
CA SER A 261 17.16 -13.86 0.95
C SER A 261 15.81 -13.65 0.24
N LEU A 262 15.72 -12.73 -0.72
CA LEU A 262 14.56 -12.46 -1.58
C LEU A 262 14.59 -13.36 -2.80
#